data_6d2e7e5af008adfeb0df56ddf93dc83d
#
_entry.id   6d2e7e5af008adfeb0df56ddf93dc83d
#
_cell.length_a   1.000
_cell.length_b   1.000
_cell.length_c   1.000
_cell.angle_alpha   90.00
_cell.angle_beta   90.00
_cell.angle_gamma   90.00
#
_symmetry.space_group_name_H-M   'P 1'
#
loop_
_entity.id
_entity.type
_entity.pdbx_description
1 polymer ?
#
loop_
_entity_poly.entity_id
_entity_poly.type
_entity_poly.pdbx_seq_one_letter_code
_entity_poly.pdbx_strand_id
1 'polypeptide(L)'
;MKFKEFLYQKFIKKIFKDYLTEDFQDKTEEKFSIKKVVDNHEFLENFYGTDYIYSSSKSKDSKIEKWTYYFKNSKNIFKILSHSVLITEYYPNGNLKSKIVDKETTEFYYLSGEIEKIILTPKLINNTQKINYIYTFYKSGQLKEAFKTIDDIKSGLYRKFREDNIPVLEAFYNKDGVLEGTLIYYHDNGKLKETIDYYKGYKQGYSKEFYKNGQLKEVNLWNKDNCIKTLIKYYEDGKEK
;
A
#
# COMPACT_ATOMS: atom_id res chain seq x y z
N MET A 1 27.61 -5.06 16.00
CA MET A 1 26.46 -5.51 16.80
C MET A 1 25.57 -4.36 17.27
N LYS A 2 26.12 -3.22 17.73
CA LYS A 2 25.36 -2.07 18.25
C LYS A 2 24.47 -1.30 17.23
N PHE A 3 24.81 -1.30 15.94
CA PHE A 3 24.08 -0.54 14.94
C PHE A 3 22.73 -1.16 14.51
N LYS A 4 22.66 -2.51 14.46
CA LYS A 4 21.40 -3.22 14.17
C LYS A 4 20.39 -3.09 15.32
N GLU A 5 20.87 -3.11 16.54
CA GLU A 5 20.07 -2.96 17.76
C GLU A 5 19.52 -1.53 17.89
N PHE A 6 20.31 -0.51 17.51
CA PHE A 6 19.91 0.89 17.48
C PHE A 6 18.84 1.16 16.42
N LEU A 7 18.95 0.61 15.20
CA LEU A 7 17.94 0.72 14.15
C LEU A 7 16.65 -0.01 14.54
N TYR A 8 16.76 -1.18 15.17
CA TYR A 8 15.62 -1.94 15.67
C TYR A 8 14.86 -1.17 16.74
N GLN A 9 15.55 -0.60 17.74
CA GLN A 9 14.94 0.23 18.79
C GLN A 9 14.31 1.52 18.23
N LYS A 10 14.95 2.18 17.26
CA LYS A 10 14.45 3.39 16.63
C LYS A 10 13.22 3.12 15.73
N PHE A 11 13.22 1.98 15.03
CA PHE A 11 12.10 1.56 14.19
C PHE A 11 10.90 1.15 15.04
N ILE A 12 11.12 0.38 16.11
CA ILE A 12 10.08 0.02 17.09
C ILE A 12 9.51 1.28 17.75
N LYS A 13 10.35 2.19 18.24
CA LYS A 13 9.87 3.46 18.86
C LYS A 13 9.06 4.32 17.92
N LYS A 14 9.39 4.36 16.62
CA LYS A 14 8.63 5.12 15.63
C LYS A 14 7.26 4.48 15.37
N ILE A 15 7.20 3.16 15.19
CA ILE A 15 5.93 2.43 15.02
C ILE A 15 5.06 2.58 16.28
N PHE A 16 5.64 2.47 17.47
CA PHE A 16 4.91 2.62 18.73
C PHE A 16 4.42 4.06 18.95
N LYS A 17 5.17 5.08 18.53
CA LYS A 17 4.77 6.47 18.70
C LYS A 17 3.51 6.80 17.92
N ASP A 18 3.34 6.24 16.72
CA ASP A 18 2.19 6.50 15.86
C ASP A 18 0.92 5.74 16.30
N TYR A 19 1.05 4.63 17.04
CA TYR A 19 -0.07 3.83 17.53
C TYR A 19 -0.36 3.98 19.05
N LEU A 20 0.59 4.47 19.83
CA LEU A 20 0.43 4.65 21.28
C LEU A 20 -0.12 6.02 21.68
N THR A 21 -0.24 6.97 20.76
CA THR A 21 -0.61 8.34 21.09
C THR A 21 -2.09 8.55 21.36
N GLU A 22 -2.98 7.64 20.98
CA GLU A 22 -4.42 7.83 21.19
C GLU A 22 -5.04 6.99 22.31
N ASP A 23 -4.51 5.78 22.65
CA ASP A 23 -5.19 4.87 23.61
C ASP A 23 -4.37 4.47 24.85
N PHE A 24 -3.11 4.87 24.99
CA PHE A 24 -2.22 4.33 26.04
C PHE A 24 -1.83 5.34 27.13
N GLN A 25 -2.51 6.46 27.27
CA GLN A 25 -2.23 7.46 28.32
C GLN A 25 -3.02 7.25 29.63
N ASP A 26 -3.62 6.11 29.86
CA ASP A 26 -4.20 5.85 31.16
C ASP A 26 -3.07 5.50 32.16
N LYS A 27 -2.63 6.50 32.91
CA LYS A 27 -1.50 6.44 33.86
C LYS A 27 -1.82 5.68 35.16
N THR A 28 -2.99 5.07 35.27
CA THR A 28 -3.49 4.50 36.53
C THR A 28 -3.43 2.99 36.63
N GLU A 29 -3.12 2.25 35.54
CA GLU A 29 -3.04 0.79 35.62
C GLU A 29 -1.64 0.32 36.04
N GLU A 30 -1.55 -0.43 37.12
CA GLU A 30 -0.33 -1.13 37.54
C GLU A 30 0.11 -2.13 36.46
N LYS A 31 1.39 -2.07 36.07
CA LYS A 31 2.00 -2.99 35.12
C LYS A 31 2.85 -3.99 35.89
N PHE A 32 2.66 -5.26 35.64
CA PHE A 32 3.53 -6.30 36.19
C PHE A 32 3.94 -7.30 35.11
N SER A 33 5.00 -8.07 35.40
CA SER A 33 5.55 -9.05 34.46
C SER A 33 5.76 -10.37 35.18
N ILE A 34 5.40 -11.46 34.49
CA ILE A 34 5.68 -12.83 34.92
C ILE A 34 6.75 -13.42 34.00
N LYS A 35 7.81 -13.94 34.58
CA LYS A 35 8.88 -14.65 33.87
C LYS A 35 8.78 -16.15 34.20
N LYS A 36 8.79 -16.98 33.15
CA LYS A 36 8.85 -18.46 33.25
C LYS A 36 9.98 -18.96 32.40
N VAL A 37 10.64 -20.07 32.86
CA VAL A 37 11.66 -20.78 32.08
C VAL A 37 11.18 -22.22 31.87
N VAL A 38 11.08 -22.64 30.62
CA VAL A 38 10.67 -24.00 30.22
C VAL A 38 11.56 -24.41 29.05
N ASP A 39 12.20 -25.60 29.17
CA ASP A 39 13.05 -26.21 28.12
C ASP A 39 14.08 -25.21 27.55
N ASN A 40 14.84 -24.55 28.42
CA ASN A 40 15.83 -23.51 28.05
C ASN A 40 15.29 -22.30 27.31
N HIS A 41 13.97 -22.08 27.32
CA HIS A 41 13.34 -20.87 26.80
C HIS A 41 12.82 -20.00 27.93
N GLU A 42 13.09 -18.72 27.86
CA GLU A 42 12.49 -17.72 28.74
C GLU A 42 11.21 -17.19 28.12
N PHE A 43 10.14 -17.21 28.89
CA PHE A 43 8.86 -16.61 28.54
C PHE A 43 8.62 -15.43 29.46
N LEU A 44 8.41 -14.25 28.89
CA LEU A 44 8.06 -13.05 29.62
C LEU A 44 6.68 -12.62 29.18
N GLU A 45 5.76 -12.51 30.13
CA GLU A 45 4.42 -12.01 29.93
C GLU A 45 4.27 -10.72 30.69
N ASN A 46 3.79 -9.66 30.03
CA ASN A 46 3.56 -8.36 30.61
C ASN A 46 2.04 -8.07 30.62
N PHE A 47 1.55 -7.57 31.73
CA PHE A 47 0.12 -7.39 32.00
C PHE A 47 -0.21 -5.92 32.29
N TYR A 48 -1.44 -5.52 31.94
CA TYR A 48 -2.14 -4.36 32.48
C TYR A 48 -3.06 -4.84 33.59
N GLY A 49 -2.85 -4.37 34.83
CA GLY A 49 -3.63 -4.86 35.97
C GLY A 49 -3.47 -6.36 36.17
N THR A 50 -4.46 -7.02 36.72
CA THR A 50 -4.43 -8.47 37.03
C THR A 50 -4.83 -9.40 35.89
N ASP A 51 -5.50 -8.88 34.85
CA ASP A 51 -6.32 -9.71 33.97
C ASP A 51 -5.90 -9.76 32.50
N TYR A 52 -5.11 -8.80 32.00
CA TYR A 52 -4.85 -8.70 30.57
C TYR A 52 -3.38 -8.65 30.21
N ILE A 53 -2.92 -9.64 29.41
CA ILE A 53 -1.62 -9.65 28.81
C ILE A 53 -1.56 -8.59 27.69
N TYR A 54 -0.62 -7.64 27.72
CA TYR A 54 -0.40 -6.71 26.61
C TYR A 54 0.75 -7.13 25.70
N SER A 55 1.73 -7.88 26.23
CA SER A 55 2.78 -8.47 25.40
C SER A 55 3.32 -9.75 26.01
N SER A 56 3.78 -10.64 25.15
CA SER A 56 4.56 -11.81 25.57
C SER A 56 5.80 -11.95 24.68
N SER A 57 6.87 -12.50 25.24
CA SER A 57 8.06 -12.84 24.47
C SER A 57 8.52 -14.25 24.76
N LYS A 58 9.14 -14.86 23.76
CA LYS A 58 9.88 -16.10 23.88
C LYS A 58 11.32 -15.82 23.49
N SER A 59 12.27 -16.21 24.34
CA SER A 59 13.70 -16.08 24.09
C SER A 59 14.45 -17.37 24.37
N LYS A 60 15.55 -17.58 23.64
CA LYS A 60 16.52 -18.65 23.87
C LYS A 60 17.90 -18.05 23.85
N ASP A 61 18.77 -18.47 24.78
CA ASP A 61 20.13 -17.97 24.92
C ASP A 61 20.21 -16.43 24.94
N SER A 62 19.31 -15.81 25.70
CA SER A 62 19.12 -14.34 25.77
C SER A 62 18.78 -13.65 24.44
N LYS A 63 18.41 -14.40 23.41
CA LYS A 63 17.93 -13.86 22.13
C LYS A 63 16.42 -14.00 22.03
N ILE A 64 15.74 -12.89 21.79
CA ILE A 64 14.28 -12.88 21.61
C ILE A 64 13.96 -13.50 20.27
N GLU A 65 13.24 -14.61 20.27
CA GLU A 65 12.77 -15.30 19.07
C GLU A 65 11.43 -14.75 18.57
N LYS A 66 10.55 -14.36 19.49
CA LYS A 66 9.20 -13.92 19.17
C LYS A 66 8.69 -12.92 20.20
N TRP A 67 8.06 -11.84 19.73
CA TRP A 67 7.21 -10.95 20.51
C TRP A 67 5.78 -11.03 20.02
N THR A 68 4.83 -11.14 20.95
CA THR A 68 3.39 -11.10 20.66
C THR A 68 2.79 -9.95 21.47
N TYR A 69 2.03 -9.09 20.78
CA TYR A 69 1.30 -7.98 21.39
C TYR A 69 -0.20 -8.25 21.24
N TYR A 70 -0.97 -7.82 22.22
CA TYR A 70 -2.41 -8.04 22.28
C TYR A 70 -3.15 -6.71 22.31
N PHE A 71 -4.39 -6.70 21.79
CA PHE A 71 -5.26 -5.56 21.99
C PHE A 71 -5.63 -5.42 23.47
N LYS A 72 -5.78 -4.17 23.94
CA LYS A 72 -6.18 -3.87 25.31
C LYS A 72 -7.50 -4.60 25.64
N ASN A 73 -7.57 -5.18 26.84
CA ASN A 73 -8.73 -5.93 27.34
C ASN A 73 -9.21 -7.08 26.43
N SER A 74 -8.29 -7.69 25.70
CA SER A 74 -8.58 -8.76 24.75
C SER A 74 -7.49 -9.81 24.72
N LYS A 75 -7.87 -11.04 24.41
CA LYS A 75 -6.92 -12.11 24.08
C LYS A 75 -6.53 -12.11 22.60
N ASN A 76 -7.13 -11.21 21.80
CA ASN A 76 -6.84 -11.11 20.38
C ASN A 76 -5.45 -10.52 20.17
N ILE A 77 -4.69 -11.15 19.28
CA ILE A 77 -3.33 -10.72 18.94
C ILE A 77 -3.43 -9.47 18.07
N PHE A 78 -2.67 -8.43 18.44
CA PHE A 78 -2.50 -7.22 17.64
C PHE A 78 -1.35 -7.37 16.65
N LYS A 79 -0.19 -7.92 17.11
CA LYS A 79 1.03 -7.97 16.33
C LYS A 79 1.95 -9.09 16.78
N ILE A 80 2.62 -9.71 15.83
CA ILE A 80 3.70 -10.66 16.08
C ILE A 80 4.98 -10.15 15.42
N LEU A 81 6.06 -10.09 16.20
CA LEU A 81 7.42 -9.84 15.73
C LEU A 81 8.23 -11.11 15.94
N SER A 82 8.97 -11.55 14.94
CA SER A 82 9.95 -12.61 15.08
C SER A 82 11.34 -12.13 14.63
N HIS A 83 12.38 -12.79 15.10
CA HIS A 83 13.77 -12.44 14.77
C HIS A 83 14.12 -12.67 13.29
N SER A 84 13.30 -13.41 12.56
CA SER A 84 13.44 -13.66 11.11
C SER A 84 12.70 -12.66 10.24
N VAL A 85 12.31 -11.48 10.76
CA VAL A 85 11.74 -10.36 9.99
C VAL A 85 10.26 -10.51 9.62
N LEU A 86 9.56 -11.54 10.05
CA LEU A 86 8.13 -11.67 9.85
C LEU A 86 7.37 -10.77 10.83
N ILE A 87 6.86 -9.65 10.33
CA ILE A 87 5.90 -8.82 11.06
C ILE A 87 4.51 -9.21 10.58
N THR A 88 3.67 -9.63 11.50
CA THR A 88 2.26 -9.96 11.23
C THR A 88 1.39 -9.10 12.13
N GLU A 89 0.42 -8.40 11.54
CA GLU A 89 -0.55 -7.57 12.25
C GLU A 89 -1.96 -8.13 12.05
N TYR A 90 -2.83 -7.93 13.05
CA TYR A 90 -4.19 -8.43 13.07
C TYR A 90 -5.16 -7.31 13.35
N TYR A 91 -6.39 -7.44 12.89
CA TYR A 91 -7.51 -6.63 13.28
C TYR A 91 -8.05 -7.04 14.68
N PRO A 92 -8.82 -6.18 15.37
CA PRO A 92 -9.39 -6.52 16.68
C PRO A 92 -10.27 -7.77 16.69
N ASN A 93 -10.88 -8.13 15.56
CA ASN A 93 -11.66 -9.37 15.41
C ASN A 93 -10.80 -10.63 15.24
N GLY A 94 -9.46 -10.51 15.21
CA GLY A 94 -8.51 -11.60 15.04
C GLY A 94 -8.15 -11.93 13.60
N ASN A 95 -8.78 -11.30 12.62
CA ASN A 95 -8.43 -11.51 11.21
C ASN A 95 -7.09 -10.84 10.88
N LEU A 96 -6.36 -11.43 9.94
CA LEU A 96 -5.07 -10.92 9.48
C LEU A 96 -5.25 -9.53 8.85
N LYS A 97 -4.39 -8.56 9.23
CA LYS A 97 -4.36 -7.21 8.70
C LYS A 97 -3.20 -7.00 7.73
N SER A 98 -2.01 -7.46 8.12
CA SER A 98 -0.83 -7.41 7.26
C SER A 98 0.17 -8.49 7.62
N LYS A 99 0.97 -8.90 6.63
CA LYS A 99 2.02 -9.89 6.80
C LYS A 99 3.20 -9.56 5.89
N ILE A 100 4.41 -9.56 6.44
CA ILE A 100 5.64 -9.63 5.65
C ILE A 100 5.86 -11.10 5.33
N VAL A 101 5.67 -11.48 4.06
CA VAL A 101 5.80 -12.87 3.58
C VAL A 101 7.28 -13.26 3.52
N ASP A 102 8.08 -12.36 2.96
CA ASP A 102 9.53 -12.50 2.83
C ASP A 102 10.20 -11.11 2.85
N LYS A 103 11.49 -11.03 2.48
CA LYS A 103 12.25 -9.78 2.48
C LYS A 103 11.78 -8.75 1.44
N GLU A 104 11.02 -9.18 0.46
CA GLU A 104 10.62 -8.38 -0.69
C GLU A 104 9.10 -8.21 -0.79
N THR A 105 8.30 -9.04 -0.10
CA THR A 105 6.85 -9.11 -0.25
C THR A 105 6.13 -8.78 1.04
N THR A 106 5.23 -7.79 0.99
CA THR A 106 4.30 -7.46 2.08
C THR A 106 2.88 -7.53 1.56
N GLU A 107 2.03 -8.28 2.26
CA GLU A 107 0.61 -8.44 1.98
C GLU A 107 -0.22 -7.68 3.02
N PHE A 108 -1.31 -7.08 2.56
CA PHE A 108 -2.33 -6.43 3.38
C PHE A 108 -3.69 -7.02 3.06
N TYR A 109 -4.57 -7.06 4.05
CA TYR A 109 -5.86 -7.74 3.95
C TYR A 109 -7.00 -6.83 4.37
N TYR A 110 -8.16 -6.99 3.75
CA TYR A 110 -9.41 -6.43 4.23
C TYR A 110 -9.79 -7.03 5.60
N LEU A 111 -10.64 -6.32 6.34
CA LEU A 111 -11.18 -6.84 7.60
C LEU A 111 -11.90 -8.19 7.43
N SER A 112 -12.44 -8.48 6.26
CA SER A 112 -13.11 -9.73 5.88
C SER A 112 -12.14 -10.87 5.55
N GLY A 113 -10.85 -10.59 5.33
CA GLY A 113 -9.77 -11.58 5.16
C GLY A 113 -9.22 -11.71 3.75
N GLU A 114 -9.83 -11.08 2.74
CA GLU A 114 -9.33 -11.10 1.36
C GLU A 114 -8.11 -10.17 1.22
N ILE A 115 -7.25 -10.44 0.25
CA ILE A 115 -6.10 -9.59 -0.04
C ILE A 115 -6.58 -8.22 -0.55
N GLU A 116 -6.12 -7.15 0.11
CA GLU A 116 -6.38 -5.76 -0.27
C GLU A 116 -5.24 -5.19 -1.12
N LYS A 117 -3.98 -5.49 -0.73
CA LYS A 117 -2.80 -4.90 -1.36
C LYS A 117 -1.58 -5.81 -1.20
N ILE A 118 -0.77 -5.88 -2.25
CA ILE A 118 0.56 -6.49 -2.25
C ILE A 118 1.58 -5.40 -2.59
N ILE A 119 2.66 -5.35 -1.81
CA ILE A 119 3.83 -4.51 -2.11
C ILE A 119 5.01 -5.45 -2.33
N LEU A 120 5.62 -5.35 -3.52
CA LEU A 120 6.89 -5.99 -3.83
C LEU A 120 8.00 -4.95 -3.78
N THR A 121 9.00 -5.17 -2.93
CA THR A 121 10.17 -4.30 -2.77
C THR A 121 11.43 -5.08 -3.14
N PRO A 122 11.78 -5.23 -4.43
CA PRO A 122 12.92 -6.01 -4.86
C PRO A 122 14.22 -5.43 -4.34
N LYS A 123 15.17 -6.30 -3.98
CA LYS A 123 16.54 -5.90 -3.62
C LYS A 123 17.20 -5.22 -4.80
N LEU A 124 17.54 -3.95 -4.64
CA LEU A 124 18.34 -3.23 -5.64
C LEU A 124 19.83 -3.55 -5.48
N ILE A 125 20.51 -3.77 -6.59
CA ILE A 125 21.94 -4.10 -6.62
C ILE A 125 22.80 -2.94 -6.06
N ASN A 126 22.34 -1.69 -6.15
CA ASN A 126 23.09 -0.49 -5.76
C ASN A 126 22.49 0.33 -4.59
N ASN A 127 21.49 -0.15 -3.88
CA ASN A 127 20.95 0.41 -2.62
C ASN A 127 20.68 1.93 -2.53
N THR A 128 20.54 2.65 -3.65
CA THR A 128 20.38 4.10 -3.64
C THR A 128 18.93 4.58 -3.66
N GLN A 129 17.99 3.77 -4.13
CA GLN A 129 16.57 4.12 -4.23
C GLN A 129 15.68 2.96 -3.77
N LYS A 130 14.59 3.30 -3.08
CA LYS A 130 13.56 2.33 -2.69
C LYS A 130 12.54 2.21 -3.83
N ILE A 131 12.51 1.08 -4.52
CA ILE A 131 11.50 0.78 -5.54
C ILE A 131 10.45 -0.15 -4.94
N ASN A 132 9.18 0.20 -5.08
CA ASN A 132 8.06 -0.67 -4.76
C ASN A 132 7.17 -0.86 -5.99
N TYR A 133 6.73 -2.10 -6.24
CA TYR A 133 5.63 -2.41 -7.13
C TYR A 133 4.40 -2.67 -6.27
N ILE A 134 3.33 -1.94 -6.51
CA ILE A 134 2.13 -1.94 -5.69
C ILE A 134 0.95 -2.43 -6.52
N TYR A 135 0.27 -3.45 -6.01
CA TYR A 135 -0.94 -4.03 -6.57
C TYR A 135 -2.03 -3.92 -5.52
N THR A 136 -3.16 -3.32 -5.86
CA THR A 136 -4.34 -3.30 -5.00
C THR A 136 -5.46 -4.12 -5.63
N PHE A 137 -6.34 -4.67 -4.80
CA PHE A 137 -7.38 -5.59 -5.24
C PHE A 137 -8.73 -5.14 -4.72
N TYR A 138 -9.79 -5.51 -5.40
CA TYR A 138 -11.16 -5.48 -4.89
C TYR A 138 -11.36 -6.66 -3.92
N LYS A 139 -12.42 -6.62 -3.12
CA LYS A 139 -12.77 -7.75 -2.23
C LYS A 139 -13.07 -9.05 -2.98
N SER A 140 -13.51 -8.96 -4.23
CA SER A 140 -13.67 -10.09 -5.14
C SER A 140 -12.36 -10.74 -5.59
N GLY A 141 -11.20 -10.15 -5.21
CA GLY A 141 -9.87 -10.61 -5.63
C GLY A 141 -9.40 -10.08 -6.98
N GLN A 142 -10.24 -9.31 -7.69
CA GLN A 142 -9.87 -8.72 -8.97
C GLN A 142 -8.89 -7.55 -8.78
N LEU A 143 -7.94 -7.41 -9.71
CA LEU A 143 -6.96 -6.32 -9.69
C LEU A 143 -7.68 -4.97 -9.83
N LYS A 144 -7.36 -4.03 -8.91
CA LYS A 144 -7.93 -2.69 -8.89
C LYS A 144 -6.96 -1.65 -9.44
N GLU A 145 -5.70 -1.68 -8.96
CA GLU A 145 -4.65 -0.78 -9.42
C GLU A 145 -3.30 -1.49 -9.45
N ALA A 146 -2.45 -1.10 -10.40
CA ALA A 146 -1.07 -1.54 -10.48
C ALA A 146 -0.17 -0.35 -10.80
N PHE A 147 0.88 -0.13 -10.00
CA PHE A 147 1.82 0.95 -10.21
C PHE A 147 3.15 0.71 -9.48
N LYS A 148 4.14 1.51 -9.85
CA LYS A 148 5.46 1.54 -9.21
C LYS A 148 5.64 2.85 -8.45
N THR A 149 6.38 2.80 -7.33
CA THR A 149 6.92 3.98 -6.65
C THR A 149 8.45 3.91 -6.59
N ILE A 150 9.07 5.08 -6.59
CA ILE A 150 10.50 5.27 -6.30
C ILE A 150 10.56 6.26 -5.15
N ASP A 151 11.15 5.85 -4.02
CA ASP A 151 11.20 6.64 -2.77
C ASP A 151 9.81 7.15 -2.34
N ASP A 152 8.81 6.25 -2.47
CA ASP A 152 7.39 6.45 -2.19
C ASP A 152 6.66 7.43 -3.13
N ILE A 153 7.34 7.95 -4.17
CA ILE A 153 6.77 8.78 -5.25
C ILE A 153 6.31 7.87 -6.40
N LYS A 154 5.07 8.03 -6.86
CA LYS A 154 4.54 7.28 -8.02
C LYS A 154 5.37 7.57 -9.27
N SER A 155 5.84 6.53 -9.96
CA SER A 155 6.74 6.65 -11.12
C SER A 155 6.50 5.54 -12.13
N GLY A 156 6.58 5.86 -13.42
CA GLY A 156 6.33 4.92 -14.50
C GLY A 156 4.84 4.70 -14.76
N LEU A 157 4.50 3.54 -15.28
CA LEU A 157 3.14 3.21 -15.69
C LEU A 157 2.22 2.98 -14.48
N TYR A 158 1.07 3.63 -14.49
CA TYR A 158 -0.05 3.42 -13.58
C TYR A 158 -1.24 2.89 -14.37
N ARG A 159 -1.89 1.85 -13.87
CA ARG A 159 -3.09 1.25 -14.42
C ARG A 159 -4.16 1.11 -13.36
N LYS A 160 -5.40 1.40 -13.74
CA LYS A 160 -6.59 1.20 -12.92
C LYS A 160 -7.64 0.40 -13.69
N PHE A 161 -8.26 -0.54 -13.00
CA PHE A 161 -9.27 -1.44 -13.54
C PHE A 161 -10.57 -1.32 -12.75
N ARG A 162 -11.66 -1.72 -13.35
CA ARG A 162 -12.94 -2.01 -12.70
C ARG A 162 -12.92 -3.42 -12.13
N GLU A 163 -13.90 -3.72 -11.32
CA GLU A 163 -14.06 -5.04 -10.70
C GLU A 163 -14.34 -6.17 -11.71
N ASP A 164 -14.86 -5.83 -12.89
CA ASP A 164 -15.05 -6.72 -14.04
C ASP A 164 -13.80 -6.85 -14.94
N ASN A 165 -12.64 -6.40 -14.47
CA ASN A 165 -11.34 -6.36 -15.17
C ASN A 165 -11.27 -5.43 -16.39
N ILE A 166 -12.28 -4.61 -16.64
CA ILE A 166 -12.22 -3.61 -17.70
C ILE A 166 -11.28 -2.47 -17.25
N PRO A 167 -10.32 -2.05 -18.10
CA PRO A 167 -9.46 -0.92 -17.77
C PRO A 167 -10.29 0.36 -17.61
N VAL A 168 -9.92 1.20 -16.67
CA VAL A 168 -10.51 2.54 -16.43
C VAL A 168 -9.59 3.59 -17.00
N LEU A 169 -8.30 3.49 -16.68
CA LEU A 169 -7.29 4.42 -17.17
C LEU A 169 -5.89 3.83 -17.12
N GLU A 170 -5.02 4.39 -17.99
CA GLU A 170 -3.58 4.24 -17.97
C GLU A 170 -2.92 5.61 -17.95
N ALA A 171 -1.88 5.78 -17.16
CA ALA A 171 -1.13 7.01 -17.02
C ALA A 171 0.36 6.73 -16.86
N PHE A 172 1.21 7.64 -17.28
CA PHE A 172 2.64 7.56 -17.03
C PHE A 172 3.09 8.74 -16.17
N TYR A 173 3.88 8.45 -15.13
CA TYR A 173 4.47 9.43 -14.23
C TYR A 173 5.99 9.41 -14.39
N ASN A 174 6.60 10.58 -14.48
CA ASN A 174 8.05 10.68 -14.46
C ASN A 174 8.62 10.38 -13.07
N LYS A 175 9.94 10.45 -12.92
CA LYS A 175 10.63 10.18 -11.64
C LYS A 175 10.23 11.12 -10.49
N ASP A 176 9.73 12.31 -10.80
CA ASP A 176 9.31 13.33 -9.82
C ASP A 176 7.82 13.23 -9.48
N GLY A 177 7.13 12.19 -9.98
CA GLY A 177 5.70 11.96 -9.75
C GLY A 177 4.77 12.83 -10.58
N VAL A 178 5.32 13.48 -11.61
CA VAL A 178 4.56 14.36 -12.50
C VAL A 178 4.04 13.56 -13.69
N LEU A 179 2.79 13.79 -14.06
CA LEU A 179 2.14 13.15 -15.21
C LEU A 179 2.83 13.57 -16.51
N GLU A 180 3.22 12.60 -17.33
CA GLU A 180 3.95 12.80 -18.58
C GLU A 180 3.53 11.77 -19.62
N GLY A 181 3.58 12.12 -20.92
CA GLY A 181 3.11 11.25 -21.98
C GLY A 181 1.59 11.26 -22.11
N THR A 182 1.01 10.17 -22.61
CA THR A 182 -0.42 10.11 -22.92
C THR A 182 -1.19 9.48 -21.76
N LEU A 183 -2.14 10.20 -21.19
CA LEU A 183 -3.18 9.70 -20.30
C LEU A 183 -4.31 9.10 -21.13
N ILE A 184 -4.71 7.88 -20.83
CA ILE A 184 -5.72 7.12 -21.56
C ILE A 184 -6.88 6.78 -20.62
N TYR A 185 -8.10 7.10 -21.03
CA TYR A 185 -9.33 6.67 -20.39
C TYR A 185 -10.09 5.68 -21.26
N TYR A 186 -10.83 4.79 -20.61
CA TYR A 186 -11.65 3.78 -21.28
C TYR A 186 -13.12 3.92 -20.92
N HIS A 187 -13.99 3.56 -21.85
CA HIS A 187 -15.41 3.37 -21.59
C HIS A 187 -15.67 2.10 -20.77
N ASP A 188 -16.89 1.97 -20.27
CA ASP A 188 -17.35 0.78 -19.55
C ASP A 188 -17.36 -0.51 -20.37
N ASN A 189 -17.34 -0.40 -21.70
CA ASN A 189 -17.20 -1.53 -22.63
C ASN A 189 -15.74 -1.84 -23.03
N GLY A 190 -14.75 -1.19 -22.39
CA GLY A 190 -13.31 -1.40 -22.63
C GLY A 190 -12.74 -0.68 -23.85
N LYS A 191 -13.56 0.00 -24.65
CA LYS A 191 -13.06 0.82 -25.76
C LYS A 191 -12.47 2.13 -25.26
N LEU A 192 -11.58 2.73 -26.05
CA LEU A 192 -11.03 4.04 -25.76
C LEU A 192 -12.14 5.07 -25.60
N LYS A 193 -12.04 5.87 -24.53
CA LYS A 193 -12.92 7.01 -24.26
C LYS A 193 -12.23 8.32 -24.57
N GLU A 194 -11.01 8.47 -24.07
CA GLU A 194 -10.24 9.71 -24.24
C GLU A 194 -8.74 9.42 -24.16
N THR A 195 -7.96 10.12 -24.96
CA THR A 195 -6.51 10.22 -24.81
C THR A 195 -6.11 11.67 -24.68
N ILE A 196 -5.18 12.00 -23.79
CA ILE A 196 -4.73 13.37 -23.55
C ILE A 196 -3.22 13.34 -23.41
N ASP A 197 -2.52 14.15 -24.22
CA ASP A 197 -1.08 14.29 -24.10
C ASP A 197 -0.73 15.29 -22.99
N TYR A 198 0.22 14.85 -22.13
CA TYR A 198 0.75 15.64 -21.02
C TYR A 198 2.25 15.84 -21.16
N TYR A 199 2.71 17.03 -20.84
CA TYR A 199 4.12 17.36 -20.70
C TYR A 199 4.34 18.19 -19.44
N LYS A 200 5.20 17.70 -18.55
CA LYS A 200 5.50 18.34 -17.25
C LYS A 200 4.23 18.64 -16.42
N GLY A 201 3.25 17.74 -16.44
CA GLY A 201 2.01 17.86 -15.67
C GLY A 201 0.91 18.69 -16.30
N TYR A 202 1.16 19.35 -17.42
CA TYR A 202 0.17 20.15 -18.15
C TYR A 202 -0.33 19.42 -19.39
N LYS A 203 -1.61 19.62 -19.76
CA LYS A 203 -2.09 19.21 -21.08
C LYS A 203 -1.34 19.96 -22.15
N GLN A 204 -0.62 19.22 -22.98
CA GLN A 204 0.26 19.78 -24.01
C GLN A 204 0.27 18.86 -25.21
N GLY A 205 -0.17 19.33 -26.37
CA GLY A 205 -0.34 18.50 -27.56
C GLY A 205 -1.81 18.21 -27.83
N TYR A 206 -2.16 16.96 -28.13
CA TYR A 206 -3.50 16.62 -28.55
C TYR A 206 -4.29 15.92 -27.46
N SER A 207 -5.62 16.16 -27.44
CA SER A 207 -6.58 15.22 -26.87
C SER A 207 -7.50 14.68 -27.95
N LYS A 208 -7.90 13.42 -27.79
CA LYS A 208 -8.88 12.75 -28.68
C LYS A 208 -9.94 12.12 -27.80
N GLU A 209 -11.19 12.48 -28.05
CA GLU A 209 -12.37 11.87 -27.42
C GLU A 209 -13.03 10.91 -28.41
N PHE A 210 -13.55 9.80 -27.91
CA PHE A 210 -14.20 8.76 -28.70
C PHE A 210 -15.60 8.46 -28.17
N TYR A 211 -16.52 8.12 -29.04
CA TYR A 211 -17.83 7.57 -28.68
C TYR A 211 -17.71 6.12 -28.17
N LYS A 212 -18.73 5.62 -27.47
CA LYS A 212 -18.80 4.24 -26.99
C LYS A 212 -18.69 3.17 -28.09
N ASN A 213 -19.11 3.51 -29.33
CA ASN A 213 -18.94 2.65 -30.48
C ASN A 213 -17.47 2.56 -30.97
N GLY A 214 -16.59 3.48 -30.49
CA GLY A 214 -15.17 3.56 -30.83
C GLY A 214 -14.85 4.56 -31.92
N GLN A 215 -15.86 5.26 -32.47
CA GLN A 215 -15.63 6.32 -33.46
C GLN A 215 -15.05 7.57 -32.79
N LEU A 216 -14.18 8.27 -33.49
CA LEU A 216 -13.60 9.54 -33.05
C LEU A 216 -14.73 10.57 -32.93
N LYS A 217 -14.76 11.27 -31.80
CA LYS A 217 -15.73 12.32 -31.50
C LYS A 217 -15.15 13.71 -31.71
N GLU A 218 -13.95 13.93 -31.12
CA GLU A 218 -13.35 15.27 -31.11
C GLU A 218 -11.84 15.18 -30.98
N VAL A 219 -11.13 16.12 -31.58
CA VAL A 219 -9.68 16.33 -31.42
C VAL A 219 -9.43 17.78 -31.04
N ASN A 220 -8.76 18.01 -29.90
CA ASN A 220 -8.39 19.32 -29.43
C ASN A 220 -6.87 19.47 -29.36
N LEU A 221 -6.40 20.70 -29.60
CA LEU A 221 -5.01 21.09 -29.41
C LEU A 221 -4.88 21.89 -28.11
N TRP A 222 -3.91 21.50 -27.27
CA TRP A 222 -3.68 22.09 -25.96
C TRP A 222 -2.28 22.69 -25.83
N ASN A 223 -2.18 23.79 -25.08
CA ASN A 223 -0.93 24.36 -24.64
C ASN A 223 -1.06 24.83 -23.19
N LYS A 224 -0.33 24.15 -22.28
CA LYS A 224 -0.35 24.41 -20.81
C LYS A 224 -1.77 24.55 -20.25
N ASP A 225 -2.57 23.47 -20.40
CA ASP A 225 -3.98 23.37 -19.99
C ASP A 225 -4.99 24.29 -20.72
N ASN A 226 -4.49 25.16 -21.59
CA ASN A 226 -5.38 25.99 -22.42
C ASN A 226 -5.73 25.26 -23.72
N CYS A 227 -7.01 25.07 -24.00
CA CYS A 227 -7.47 24.59 -25.29
C CYS A 227 -7.29 25.69 -26.35
N ILE A 228 -6.37 25.47 -27.26
CA ILE A 228 -6.03 26.44 -28.30
C ILE A 228 -7.06 26.38 -29.44
N LYS A 229 -7.46 25.16 -29.81
CA LYS A 229 -8.34 24.94 -30.94
C LYS A 229 -8.94 23.53 -30.90
N THR A 230 -10.22 23.42 -31.23
CA THR A 230 -10.84 22.16 -31.69
C THR A 230 -10.52 21.99 -33.16
N LEU A 231 -9.82 20.91 -33.51
CA LEU A 231 -9.35 20.65 -34.86
C LEU A 231 -10.42 19.94 -35.71
N ILE A 232 -11.07 18.96 -35.11
CA ILE A 232 -12.03 18.08 -35.76
C ILE A 232 -13.11 17.74 -34.77
N LYS A 233 -14.35 17.63 -35.28
CA LYS A 233 -15.51 17.19 -34.52
C LYS A 233 -16.43 16.34 -35.38
N TYR A 234 -16.85 15.19 -34.88
CA TYR A 234 -17.73 14.26 -35.59
C TYR A 234 -19.00 13.99 -34.80
N TYR A 235 -20.05 13.62 -35.50
CA TYR A 235 -21.23 12.97 -34.94
C TYR A 235 -20.92 11.48 -34.67
N GLU A 236 -21.81 10.81 -33.93
CA GLU A 236 -21.63 9.39 -33.60
C GLU A 236 -21.81 8.47 -34.82
N ASP A 237 -22.43 8.94 -35.88
CA ASP A 237 -22.52 8.27 -37.18
C ASP A 237 -21.26 8.46 -38.07
N GLY A 238 -20.29 9.23 -37.58
CA GLY A 238 -19.01 9.48 -38.26
C GLY A 238 -19.05 10.66 -39.25
N LYS A 239 -20.13 11.39 -39.38
CA LYS A 239 -20.19 12.64 -40.16
C LYS A 239 -19.48 13.76 -39.43
N GLU A 240 -18.75 14.59 -40.15
CA GLU A 240 -18.11 15.82 -39.63
C GLU A 240 -19.17 16.85 -39.24
N LYS A 241 -18.92 17.56 -38.13
CA LYS A 241 -19.77 18.64 -37.62
C LYS A 241 -19.37 19.97 -38.18
#